data_35041c51df3c849280dd95196f3afccb
#
_entry.id   35041c51df3c849280dd95196f3afccb
#
_cell.length_a   1.000
_cell.length_b   1.000
_cell.length_c   1.000
_cell.angle_alpha   90.00
_cell.angle_beta   90.00
_cell.angle_gamma   90.00
#
_symmetry.space_group_name_H-M   'P 1'
#
loop_
_entity.id
_entity.type
_entity.pdbx_description
1 polymer ?
#
loop_
_entity_poly.entity_id
_entity_poly.type
_entity_poly.pdbx_seq_one_letter_code
_entity_poly.pdbx_strand_id
1 'polypeptide(L)'
;LLPLRNKSLNDLNTILMKKPRAVLRDMAVEVRKSGATQVVVTSSGSKVTGNDAAWALASYMQSDNTKVAVIAFSSKERKLDIDTDRVSVGSFVVAESVGHVSVLRAGDDFAAMELLGQRDFLNKTQSLSSTFDLVFLCADNVDAISLLSALEGQEMFHITLARTEHTKSATLAHMRSLFPIQGLLHD
;
A
#
# COMPACT_ATOMS: atom_id res chain seq x y z
N LEU A 1 4.71 -5.04 -13.58
CA LEU A 1 3.45 -4.45 -14.01
C LEU A 1 2.60 -4.28 -12.76
N LEU A 2 2.31 -3.04 -12.38
CA LEU A 2 1.24 -2.81 -11.44
C LEU A 2 -0.05 -3.32 -12.09
N PRO A 3 -0.81 -4.19 -11.44
CA PRO A 3 -2.10 -4.64 -11.97
C PRO A 3 -3.09 -3.48 -12.14
N LEU A 4 -2.76 -2.30 -11.63
CA LEU A 4 -3.55 -1.08 -11.71
C LEU A 4 -3.67 -0.49 -13.14
N ARG A 5 -2.78 -0.85 -14.06
CA ARG A 5 -2.76 -0.24 -15.41
C ARG A 5 -3.97 -0.56 -16.28
N ASN A 6 -4.75 -1.59 -15.94
CA ASN A 6 -5.88 -2.06 -16.74
C ASN A 6 -7.19 -2.21 -15.96
N LYS A 7 -7.23 -1.81 -14.68
CA LYS A 7 -8.47 -1.89 -13.90
C LYS A 7 -8.97 -0.48 -13.64
N SER A 8 -10.14 -0.17 -14.14
CA SER A 8 -10.83 1.07 -13.78
C SER A 8 -11.20 1.03 -12.29
N LEU A 9 -11.39 2.19 -11.66
CA LEU A 9 -11.96 2.29 -10.30
C LEU A 9 -13.25 1.46 -10.15
N ASN A 10 -14.04 1.34 -11.23
CA ASN A 10 -15.24 0.52 -11.27
C ASN A 10 -14.91 -0.97 -11.21
N ASP A 11 -13.84 -1.43 -11.86
CA ASP A 11 -13.43 -2.84 -11.84
C ASP A 11 -12.89 -3.22 -10.45
N LEU A 12 -12.12 -2.35 -9.82
CA LEU A 12 -11.65 -2.54 -8.45
C LEU A 12 -12.79 -2.50 -7.44
N ASN A 13 -13.71 -1.57 -7.59
CA ASN A 13 -14.94 -1.56 -6.82
C ASN A 13 -15.75 -2.86 -7.03
N THR A 14 -15.79 -3.41 -8.24
CA THR A 14 -16.51 -4.66 -8.53
C THR A 14 -15.81 -5.87 -7.90
N ILE A 15 -14.49 -5.93 -7.89
CA ILE A 15 -13.72 -7.01 -7.25
C ILE A 15 -13.89 -6.96 -5.72
N LEU A 16 -13.94 -5.78 -5.14
CA LEU A 16 -14.11 -5.56 -3.72
C LEU A 16 -15.57 -5.48 -3.27
N MET A 17 -16.51 -5.22 -4.18
CA MET A 17 -17.95 -5.24 -3.89
C MET A 17 -18.53 -6.66 -3.76
N LYS A 18 -17.77 -7.70 -3.98
CA LYS A 18 -18.13 -9.03 -3.48
C LYS A 18 -17.93 -9.16 -1.96
N LYS A 19 -17.20 -8.24 -1.33
CA LYS A 19 -17.16 -8.07 0.13
C LYS A 19 -17.73 -6.70 0.48
N PRO A 20 -18.58 -6.61 1.50
CA PRO A 20 -19.41 -5.44 1.69
C PRO A 20 -18.58 -4.18 1.93
N ARG A 21 -19.06 -3.05 1.41
CA ARG A 21 -18.60 -1.71 1.77
C ARG A 21 -18.40 -1.51 3.29
N ALA A 22 -19.09 -2.33 4.09
CA ALA A 22 -18.93 -2.41 5.53
C ALA A 22 -17.48 -2.71 5.96
N VAL A 23 -16.78 -3.63 5.30
CA VAL A 23 -15.38 -3.96 5.65
C VAL A 23 -14.45 -2.78 5.37
N LEU A 24 -14.58 -2.12 4.20
CA LEU A 24 -13.79 -0.92 3.90
C LEU A 24 -14.10 0.21 4.87
N ARG A 25 -15.38 0.41 5.21
CA ARG A 25 -15.81 1.39 6.20
C ARG A 25 -15.18 1.11 7.55
N ASP A 26 -15.26 -0.10 8.03
CA ASP A 26 -14.77 -0.48 9.34
C ASP A 26 -13.23 -0.34 9.42
N MET A 27 -12.51 -0.75 8.36
CA MET A 27 -11.07 -0.52 8.25
C MET A 27 -10.73 0.98 8.21
N ALA A 28 -11.46 1.78 7.44
CA ALA A 28 -11.25 3.21 7.38
C ALA A 28 -11.47 3.89 8.74
N VAL A 29 -12.47 3.43 9.50
CA VAL A 29 -12.72 3.91 10.87
C VAL A 29 -11.54 3.58 11.78
N GLU A 30 -11.03 2.36 11.74
CA GLU A 30 -9.89 1.96 12.57
C GLU A 30 -8.62 2.71 12.20
N VAL A 31 -8.33 2.90 10.91
CA VAL A 31 -7.21 3.73 10.46
C VAL A 31 -7.33 5.16 10.97
N ARG A 32 -8.52 5.78 10.88
CA ARG A 32 -8.74 7.14 11.39
C ARG A 32 -8.59 7.23 12.90
N LYS A 33 -9.12 6.26 13.64
CA LYS A 33 -8.99 6.19 15.11
C LYS A 33 -7.54 6.06 15.56
N SER A 34 -6.72 5.36 14.80
CA SER A 34 -5.30 5.19 15.13
C SER A 34 -4.51 6.50 15.01
N GLY A 35 -5.01 7.48 14.25
CA GLY A 35 -4.29 8.70 13.91
C GLY A 35 -3.09 8.47 12.97
N ALA A 36 -2.95 7.27 12.41
CA ALA A 36 -1.84 6.94 11.54
C ALA A 36 -1.91 7.75 10.23
N THR A 37 -0.80 8.33 9.85
CA THR A 37 -0.61 8.99 8.54
C THR A 37 -0.01 8.03 7.51
N GLN A 38 0.50 6.89 7.97
CA GLN A 38 1.04 5.82 7.12
C GLN A 38 0.36 4.49 7.47
N VAL A 39 -0.05 3.77 6.44
CA VAL A 39 -0.75 2.49 6.54
C VAL A 39 -0.02 1.46 5.69
N VAL A 40 0.35 0.35 6.30
CA VAL A 40 0.96 -0.77 5.59
C VAL A 40 -0.12 -1.78 5.25
N VAL A 41 -0.21 -2.17 3.99
CA VAL A 41 -1.15 -3.18 3.51
C VAL A 41 -0.40 -4.31 2.85
N THR A 42 -0.50 -5.50 3.42
CA THR A 42 0.17 -6.69 2.90
C THR A 42 -0.84 -7.78 2.57
N SER A 43 -0.43 -8.72 1.74
CA SER A 43 -1.22 -9.93 1.51
C SER A 43 -0.34 -11.19 1.55
N SER A 44 -0.96 -12.30 1.95
CA SER A 44 -0.34 -13.61 1.93
C SER A 44 -1.36 -14.67 1.50
N GLY A 45 -1.15 -15.26 0.32
CA GLY A 45 -2.03 -16.31 -0.22
C GLY A 45 -3.44 -15.86 -0.63
N SER A 46 -3.76 -14.59 -0.47
CA SER A 46 -5.06 -14.01 -0.86
C SER A 46 -5.20 -13.88 -2.38
N LYS A 47 -6.43 -13.97 -2.89
CA LYS A 47 -6.74 -13.63 -4.29
C LYS A 47 -6.74 -12.12 -4.50
N VAL A 48 -7.08 -11.36 -3.46
CA VAL A 48 -6.99 -9.91 -3.44
C VAL A 48 -5.58 -9.56 -3.04
N THR A 49 -4.89 -8.81 -3.87
CA THR A 49 -3.53 -8.37 -3.57
C THR A 49 -3.53 -7.25 -2.55
N GLY A 50 -2.41 -7.08 -1.82
CA GLY A 50 -2.22 -5.94 -0.93
C GLY A 50 -2.34 -4.62 -1.68
N ASN A 51 -1.90 -4.59 -2.93
CA ASN A 51 -2.03 -3.42 -3.80
C ASN A 51 -3.49 -3.11 -4.14
N ASP A 52 -4.29 -4.12 -4.51
CA ASP A 52 -5.73 -3.93 -4.80
C ASP A 52 -6.48 -3.44 -3.54
N ALA A 53 -6.16 -4.01 -2.39
CA ALA A 53 -6.77 -3.62 -1.12
C ALA A 53 -6.39 -2.19 -0.69
N ALA A 54 -5.11 -1.84 -0.81
CA ALA A 54 -4.62 -0.50 -0.52
C ALA A 54 -5.31 0.53 -1.42
N TRP A 55 -5.41 0.25 -2.72
CA TRP A 55 -6.10 1.10 -3.67
C TRP A 55 -7.57 1.30 -3.33
N ALA A 56 -8.28 0.23 -2.99
CA ALA A 56 -9.68 0.32 -2.61
C ALA A 56 -9.91 1.12 -1.33
N LEU A 57 -9.08 0.89 -0.31
CA LEU A 57 -9.17 1.63 0.93
C LEU A 57 -8.79 3.10 0.71
N ALA A 58 -7.75 3.38 -0.06
CA ALA A 58 -7.37 4.72 -0.46
C ALA A 58 -8.51 5.45 -1.19
N SER A 59 -9.13 4.78 -2.17
CA SER A 59 -10.27 5.33 -2.91
C SER A 59 -11.48 5.59 -2.03
N TYR A 60 -11.69 4.74 -1.01
CA TYR A 60 -12.77 4.94 -0.04
C TYR A 60 -12.50 6.11 0.91
N MET A 61 -11.24 6.31 1.31
CA MET A 61 -10.84 7.30 2.31
C MET A 61 -10.56 8.69 1.73
N GLN A 62 -10.37 8.80 0.41
CA GLN A 62 -10.16 10.11 -0.23
C GLN A 62 -11.37 11.01 -0.08
N SER A 63 -11.13 12.30 -0.04
CA SER A 63 -12.16 13.36 -0.07
C SER A 63 -11.52 14.64 -0.58
N ASP A 64 -12.32 15.70 -0.77
CA ASP A 64 -11.80 17.03 -1.17
C ASP A 64 -10.71 17.56 -0.21
N ASN A 65 -10.76 17.10 1.05
CA ASN A 65 -9.82 17.50 2.09
C ASN A 65 -8.83 16.39 2.48
N THR A 66 -8.80 15.25 1.76
CA THR A 66 -7.92 14.12 2.09
C THR A 66 -7.21 13.62 0.84
N LYS A 67 -5.94 13.97 0.72
CA LYS A 67 -5.05 13.49 -0.33
C LYS A 67 -4.37 12.20 0.10
N VAL A 68 -4.43 11.20 -0.75
CA VAL A 68 -3.92 9.86 -0.44
C VAL A 68 -2.86 9.45 -1.45
N ALA A 69 -1.75 8.91 -0.98
CA ALA A 69 -0.73 8.27 -1.82
C ALA A 69 -0.76 6.75 -1.65
N VAL A 70 -0.47 6.03 -2.72
CA VAL A 70 -0.28 4.57 -2.71
C VAL A 70 1.05 4.24 -3.37
N ILE A 71 1.90 3.50 -2.66
CA ILE A 71 3.18 3.02 -3.14
C ILE A 71 3.17 1.49 -3.07
N ALA A 72 3.34 0.84 -4.21
CA ALA A 72 3.47 -0.60 -4.29
C ALA A 72 4.95 -1.01 -4.31
N PHE A 73 5.32 -1.90 -3.41
CA PHE A 73 6.64 -2.52 -3.35
C PHE A 73 6.55 -3.91 -3.97
N SER A 74 7.12 -4.06 -5.17
CA SER A 74 7.06 -5.30 -5.92
C SER A 74 8.39 -5.60 -6.60
N SER A 75 8.93 -6.79 -6.38
CA SER A 75 10.12 -7.30 -7.07
C SER A 75 9.89 -7.50 -8.58
N LYS A 76 8.63 -7.48 -9.03
CA LYS A 76 8.23 -7.57 -10.43
C LYS A 76 8.05 -6.21 -11.10
N GLU A 77 8.25 -5.13 -10.35
CA GLU A 77 8.15 -3.78 -10.89
C GLU A 77 9.26 -3.55 -11.92
N ARG A 78 8.87 -3.07 -13.11
CA ARG A 78 9.82 -2.63 -14.11
C ARG A 78 10.10 -1.14 -13.92
N LYS A 79 11.32 -0.74 -14.25
CA LYS A 79 11.69 0.69 -14.37
C LYS A 79 10.65 1.41 -15.22
N LEU A 80 10.24 2.58 -14.76
CA LEU A 80 9.47 3.49 -15.58
C LEU A 80 10.43 4.18 -16.55
N ASP A 81 10.06 4.25 -17.83
CA ASP A 81 10.60 5.28 -18.70
C ASP A 81 10.12 6.62 -18.11
N ILE A 82 11.03 7.38 -17.55
CA ILE A 82 10.73 8.67 -16.92
C ILE A 82 10.45 9.65 -18.05
N ASP A 83 9.17 9.96 -18.23
CA ASP A 83 8.77 11.09 -19.00
C ASP A 83 9.05 12.36 -18.18
N THR A 84 9.77 13.33 -18.75
CA THR A 84 10.26 14.52 -18.05
C THR A 84 9.16 15.43 -17.48
N ASP A 85 7.89 15.19 -17.85
CA ASP A 85 6.75 16.02 -17.46
C ASP A 85 6.03 15.50 -16.19
N ARG A 86 6.58 14.49 -15.50
CA ARG A 86 5.95 13.92 -14.30
C ARG A 86 6.20 14.78 -13.06
N VAL A 87 5.15 14.87 -12.24
CA VAL A 87 5.22 15.58 -10.96
C VAL A 87 6.04 14.75 -9.97
N SER A 88 7.13 15.33 -9.49
CA SER A 88 7.97 14.75 -8.44
C SER A 88 7.48 15.14 -7.05
N VAL A 89 7.49 14.19 -6.13
CA VAL A 89 7.20 14.40 -4.71
C VAL A 89 8.31 13.76 -3.89
N GLY A 90 9.28 14.54 -3.49
CA GLY A 90 10.49 14.03 -2.84
C GLY A 90 11.25 13.06 -3.75
N SER A 91 11.49 11.85 -3.26
CA SER A 91 12.17 10.78 -4.02
C SER A 91 11.20 9.95 -4.89
N PHE A 92 9.95 10.36 -5.00
CA PHE A 92 8.92 9.66 -5.75
C PHE A 92 8.40 10.51 -6.89
N VAL A 93 7.81 9.84 -7.87
CA VAL A 93 7.10 10.48 -8.98
C VAL A 93 5.65 10.01 -8.99
N VAL A 94 4.75 10.91 -9.34
CA VAL A 94 3.33 10.58 -9.53
C VAL A 94 3.21 9.82 -10.85
N ALA A 95 2.93 8.53 -10.77
CA ALA A 95 2.74 7.67 -11.95
C ALA A 95 1.32 7.79 -12.51
N GLU A 96 0.35 7.92 -11.63
CA GLU A 96 -1.08 8.01 -11.97
C GLU A 96 -1.82 8.71 -10.84
N SER A 97 -2.87 9.45 -11.16
CA SER A 97 -3.77 10.05 -10.19
C SER A 97 -5.22 9.85 -10.62
N VAL A 98 -6.06 9.48 -9.65
CA VAL A 98 -7.51 9.34 -9.85
C VAL A 98 -8.22 10.00 -8.67
N GLY A 99 -8.88 11.12 -8.93
CA GLY A 99 -9.42 11.97 -7.88
C GLY A 99 -8.29 12.50 -6.99
N HIS A 100 -8.40 12.27 -5.69
CA HIS A 100 -7.41 12.66 -4.69
C HIS A 100 -6.46 11.51 -4.29
N VAL A 101 -6.45 10.40 -5.03
CA VAL A 101 -5.51 9.29 -4.85
C VAL A 101 -4.42 9.38 -5.91
N SER A 102 -3.17 9.40 -5.47
CA SER A 102 -1.98 9.37 -6.32
C SER A 102 -1.22 8.06 -6.14
N VAL A 103 -0.93 7.39 -7.24
CA VAL A 103 -0.01 6.25 -7.27
C VAL A 103 1.40 6.80 -7.45
N LEU A 104 2.25 6.51 -6.50
CA LEU A 104 3.64 6.95 -6.52
C LEU A 104 4.55 5.77 -6.89
N ARG A 105 5.63 6.10 -7.58
CA ARG A 105 6.75 5.21 -7.86
C ARG A 105 8.05 5.87 -7.42
N ALA A 106 9.08 5.04 -7.23
CA ALA A 106 10.41 5.59 -7.01
C ALA A 106 10.80 6.51 -8.19
N GLY A 107 11.35 7.65 -7.86
CA GLY A 107 11.97 8.53 -8.85
C GLY A 107 13.31 7.98 -9.29
N ASP A 108 13.83 8.54 -10.36
CA ASP A 108 15.08 8.12 -10.97
C ASP A 108 15.05 6.69 -11.51
N ASP A 109 16.19 6.04 -11.57
CA ASP A 109 16.37 4.72 -12.16
C ASP A 109 16.01 3.54 -11.23
N PHE A 110 15.39 3.79 -10.08
CA PHE A 110 15.15 2.76 -9.06
C PHE A 110 13.72 2.25 -9.07
N ALA A 111 13.54 0.96 -8.83
CA ALA A 111 12.25 0.40 -8.42
C ALA A 111 12.00 0.68 -6.93
N ALA A 112 10.72 0.76 -6.51
CA ALA A 112 10.38 1.01 -5.11
C ALA A 112 11.02 -0.02 -4.16
N MET A 113 11.14 -1.28 -4.58
CA MET A 113 11.81 -2.34 -3.80
C MET A 113 13.28 -2.04 -3.50
N GLU A 114 13.99 -1.34 -4.38
CA GLU A 114 15.39 -0.99 -4.17
C GLU A 114 15.56 0.07 -3.07
N LEU A 115 14.50 0.86 -2.82
CA LEU A 115 14.50 1.84 -1.73
C LEU A 115 14.54 1.18 -0.35
N LEU A 116 14.03 -0.04 -0.20
CA LEU A 116 13.99 -0.74 1.09
C LEU A 116 15.37 -0.95 1.71
N GLY A 117 16.39 -1.09 0.87
CA GLY A 117 17.77 -1.24 1.30
C GLY A 117 18.51 0.10 1.59
N GLN A 118 17.89 1.23 1.33
CA GLN A 118 18.52 2.54 1.50
C GLN A 118 18.40 3.02 2.95
N ARG A 119 19.48 3.60 3.48
CA ARG A 119 19.53 4.12 4.85
C ARG A 119 18.44 5.13 5.17
N ASP A 120 18.06 5.92 4.20
CA ASP A 120 17.12 7.02 4.32
C ASP A 120 15.70 6.66 3.85
N PHE A 121 15.43 5.36 3.63
CA PHE A 121 14.12 4.86 3.18
C PHE A 121 12.96 5.42 4.03
N LEU A 122 13.08 5.33 5.35
CA LEU A 122 12.05 5.81 6.27
C LEU A 122 11.85 7.33 6.15
N ASN A 123 12.94 8.09 6.04
CA ASN A 123 12.85 9.54 5.86
C ASN A 123 12.17 9.90 4.54
N LYS A 124 12.47 9.16 3.48
CA LYS A 124 11.85 9.35 2.16
C LYS A 124 10.34 9.10 2.20
N THR A 125 9.89 8.03 2.85
CA THR A 125 8.46 7.74 3.00
C THR A 125 7.77 8.72 3.95
N GLN A 126 8.41 9.09 5.06
CA GLN A 126 7.87 10.06 6.02
C GLN A 126 7.72 11.46 5.41
N SER A 127 8.63 11.86 4.51
CA SER A 127 8.55 13.16 3.83
C SER A 127 7.27 13.34 3.00
N LEU A 128 6.64 12.23 2.59
CA LEU A 128 5.37 12.27 1.85
C LEU A 128 4.21 12.82 2.68
N SER A 129 4.28 12.73 4.00
CA SER A 129 3.25 13.28 4.91
C SER A 129 3.16 14.82 4.86
N SER A 130 4.12 15.50 4.24
CA SER A 130 4.02 16.94 3.95
C SER A 130 3.09 17.26 2.76
N THR A 131 2.83 16.29 1.90
CA THR A 131 2.03 16.45 0.68
C THR A 131 0.73 15.66 0.71
N PHE A 132 0.73 14.51 1.39
CA PHE A 132 -0.40 13.61 1.50
C PHE A 132 -0.83 13.43 2.95
N ASP A 133 -2.13 13.40 3.19
CA ASP A 133 -2.71 13.17 4.52
C ASP A 133 -2.59 11.69 4.93
N LEU A 134 -2.62 10.78 3.94
CA LEU A 134 -2.44 9.34 4.12
C LEU A 134 -1.50 8.78 3.06
N VAL A 135 -0.61 7.89 3.49
CA VAL A 135 0.30 7.16 2.61
C VAL A 135 0.12 5.67 2.84
N PHE A 136 -0.29 4.95 1.82
CA PHE A 136 -0.37 3.49 1.82
C PHE A 136 0.90 2.89 1.24
N LEU A 137 1.58 2.06 2.04
CA LEU A 137 2.73 1.24 1.62
C LEU A 137 2.21 -0.19 1.46
N CYS A 138 2.26 -0.75 0.28
CA CYS A 138 1.66 -2.07 0.04
C CYS A 138 2.61 -3.03 -0.66
N ALA A 139 2.50 -4.30 -0.32
CA ALA A 139 3.26 -5.39 -0.90
C ALA A 139 2.53 -6.74 -0.78
N ASP A 140 2.89 -7.69 -1.64
CA ASP A 140 2.31 -9.02 -1.72
C ASP A 140 3.32 -10.12 -1.40
N ASN A 141 2.87 -11.16 -0.71
CA ASN A 141 3.64 -12.40 -0.49
C ASN A 141 5.08 -12.16 0.03
N VAL A 142 6.08 -12.57 -0.75
CA VAL A 142 7.51 -12.45 -0.37
C VAL A 142 7.93 -10.98 -0.22
N ASP A 143 7.43 -10.11 -1.09
CA ASP A 143 7.71 -8.68 -1.02
C ASP A 143 7.14 -8.05 0.26
N ALA A 144 6.03 -8.59 0.79
CA ALA A 144 5.48 -8.18 2.08
C ALA A 144 6.46 -8.38 3.23
N ILE A 145 7.17 -9.50 3.27
CA ILE A 145 8.18 -9.78 4.30
C ILE A 145 9.32 -8.75 4.23
N SER A 146 9.80 -8.46 3.03
CA SER A 146 10.86 -7.47 2.82
C SER A 146 10.43 -6.07 3.25
N LEU A 147 9.20 -5.66 2.91
CA LEU A 147 8.65 -4.37 3.33
C LEU A 147 8.52 -4.30 4.86
N LEU A 148 7.94 -5.32 5.50
CA LEU A 148 7.75 -5.34 6.94
C LEU A 148 9.08 -5.31 7.70
N SER A 149 10.10 -6.02 7.20
CA SER A 149 11.45 -5.99 7.79
C SER A 149 12.07 -4.59 7.70
N ALA A 150 11.88 -3.88 6.59
CA ALA A 150 12.38 -2.52 6.42
C ALA A 150 11.66 -1.50 7.31
N LEU A 151 10.44 -1.80 7.74
CA LEU A 151 9.61 -0.96 8.61
C LEU A 151 9.70 -1.35 10.09
N GLU A 152 10.51 -2.34 10.44
CA GLU A 152 10.65 -2.82 11.82
C GLU A 152 10.93 -1.65 12.78
N GLY A 153 10.23 -1.63 13.91
CA GLY A 153 10.36 -0.57 14.91
C GLY A 153 9.62 0.73 14.62
N GLN A 154 8.88 0.81 13.51
CA GLN A 154 8.04 1.96 13.18
C GLN A 154 6.62 1.79 13.72
N GLU A 155 6.01 2.91 14.13
CA GLU A 155 4.60 2.94 14.52
C GLU A 155 3.75 3.29 13.29
N MET A 156 3.18 2.26 12.66
CA MET A 156 2.28 2.40 11.51
C MET A 156 1.08 1.48 11.67
N PHE A 157 -0.02 1.80 11.03
CA PHE A 157 -1.18 0.91 11.01
C PHE A 157 -0.98 -0.20 9.97
N HIS A 158 -1.02 -1.45 10.39
CA HIS A 158 -0.78 -2.60 9.51
C HIS A 158 -2.04 -3.43 9.29
N ILE A 159 -2.41 -3.61 8.04
CA ILE A 159 -3.50 -4.46 7.57
C ILE A 159 -2.93 -5.61 6.75
N THR A 160 -3.32 -6.82 7.06
CA THR A 160 -2.95 -8.01 6.29
C THR A 160 -4.18 -8.70 5.71
N LEU A 161 -4.12 -9.02 4.43
CA LEU A 161 -5.09 -9.91 3.79
C LEU A 161 -4.56 -11.34 3.80
N ALA A 162 -5.38 -12.25 4.27
CA ALA A 162 -5.04 -13.66 4.32
C ALA A 162 -6.18 -14.52 3.77
N ARG A 163 -5.84 -15.56 3.04
CA ARG A 163 -6.80 -16.57 2.63
C ARG A 163 -6.76 -17.74 3.59
N THR A 164 -7.89 -18.04 4.21
CA THR A 164 -7.99 -19.04 5.31
C THR A 164 -7.43 -20.40 4.92
N GLU A 165 -7.64 -20.82 3.66
CA GLU A 165 -7.22 -22.15 3.20
C GLU A 165 -5.78 -22.21 2.67
N HIS A 166 -5.17 -21.08 2.34
CA HIS A 166 -3.88 -21.03 1.64
C HIS A 166 -2.78 -20.30 2.41
N THR A 167 -3.14 -19.48 3.39
CA THR A 167 -2.13 -18.80 4.19
C THR A 167 -1.69 -19.70 5.33
N LYS A 168 -0.42 -20.10 5.31
CA LYS A 168 0.16 -20.88 6.41
C LYS A 168 0.18 -20.04 7.68
N SER A 169 -0.27 -20.61 8.79
CA SER A 169 -0.24 -19.94 10.10
C SER A 169 1.17 -19.46 10.49
N ALA A 170 2.20 -20.22 10.10
CA ALA A 170 3.60 -19.84 10.29
C ALA A 170 3.96 -18.55 9.56
N THR A 171 3.44 -18.31 8.34
CA THR A 171 3.66 -17.08 7.59
C THR A 171 3.04 -15.87 8.30
N LEU A 172 1.80 -15.99 8.76
CA LEU A 172 1.15 -14.93 9.53
C LEU A 172 1.85 -14.65 10.86
N ALA A 173 2.31 -15.71 11.56
CA ALA A 173 3.09 -15.56 12.78
C ALA A 173 4.41 -14.83 12.54
N HIS A 174 5.09 -15.15 11.43
CA HIS A 174 6.32 -14.46 11.03
C HIS A 174 6.05 -12.99 10.69
N MET A 175 5.04 -12.70 9.88
CA MET A 175 4.65 -11.31 9.56
C MET A 175 4.33 -10.51 10.83
N ARG A 176 3.59 -11.11 11.76
CA ARG A 176 3.26 -10.49 13.05
C ARG A 176 4.48 -10.25 13.93
N SER A 177 5.51 -11.10 13.86
CA SER A 177 6.75 -10.92 14.60
C SER A 177 7.60 -9.77 14.07
N LEU A 178 7.53 -9.50 12.76
CA LEU A 178 8.23 -8.38 12.13
C LEU A 178 7.48 -7.06 12.37
N PHE A 179 6.16 -7.09 12.27
CA PHE A 179 5.33 -5.91 12.42
C PHE A 179 3.93 -6.28 12.95
N PRO A 180 3.45 -5.64 14.04
CA PRO A 180 2.15 -5.95 14.62
C PRO A 180 1.02 -5.76 13.61
N ILE A 181 0.13 -6.74 13.49
CA ILE A 181 -1.04 -6.69 12.60
C ILE A 181 -2.22 -6.11 13.39
N GLN A 182 -2.74 -4.95 13.01
CA GLN A 182 -3.92 -4.34 13.60
C GLN A 182 -5.21 -4.70 12.87
N GLY A 183 -5.12 -4.99 11.57
CA GLY A 183 -6.26 -5.41 10.76
C GLY A 183 -5.98 -6.71 10.01
N LEU A 184 -6.80 -7.74 10.23
CA LEU A 184 -6.75 -8.99 9.48
C LEU A 184 -8.02 -9.15 8.66
N LEU A 185 -7.88 -9.20 7.35
CA LEU A 185 -8.97 -9.45 6.41
C LEU A 185 -8.84 -10.86 5.86
N HIS A 186 -9.95 -11.59 5.87
CA HIS A 186 -10.07 -12.91 5.26
C HIS A 186 -10.84 -12.80 3.94
N ASP A 187 -10.35 -13.46 2.89
CA ASP A 187 -11.07 -13.62 1.64
C ASP A 187 -11.62 -15.03 1.43
#